data_db87798482b4def984d9139970218a1f
#
_entry.id   db87798482b4def984d9139970218a1f
#
_cell.length_a   1.000
_cell.length_b   1.000
_cell.length_c   1.000
_cell.angle_alpha   90.00
_cell.angle_beta   90.00
_cell.angle_gamma   90.00
#
_symmetry.space_group_name_H-M   'P 1'
#
loop_
_entity.id
_entity.type
_entity.pdbx_description
1 polymer ?
#
loop_
_entity_poly.entity_id
_entity_poly.type
_entity_poly.pdbx_seq_one_letter_code
_entity_poly.pdbx_strand_id
1 'polypeptide(L)'
;MTRGALLEASNLSVTRGAQIVLENLDIQINEGDIVCLTGENGSGKTTLIESLIGILPINSGQIKWLSGDGNSVIVRDHLGARRKPFPFGLTLQSDGICGEEKVIERLEAALKVTGLNLSQSEIMSSLDEWGLSHRSEDRVSQLSAGLRRRLSVLSGMAPALFCETPRIVFLDEPSEGLDLFSKSLLKSWIEELSANGNAVVMATHDEDVLSLIHI
;
A
#
# COMPACT_ATOMS: atom_id res chain seq x y z
N MET A 1 13.09 1.98 -22.20
CA MET A 1 11.83 2.73 -22.11
C MET A 1 11.88 3.51 -20.81
N THR A 2 11.59 4.81 -20.83
CA THR A 2 11.49 5.60 -19.60
C THR A 2 10.24 5.15 -18.85
N ARG A 3 10.41 4.71 -17.60
CA ARG A 3 9.30 4.37 -16.69
C ARG A 3 8.44 5.62 -16.45
N GLY A 4 7.12 5.49 -16.54
CA GLY A 4 6.20 6.59 -16.29
C GLY A 4 6.17 6.95 -14.80
N ALA A 5 6.06 8.25 -14.47
CA ALA A 5 5.85 8.67 -13.10
C ALA A 5 4.41 8.36 -12.67
N LEU A 6 4.23 7.84 -11.46
CA LEU A 6 2.93 7.55 -10.83
C LEU A 6 2.58 8.56 -9.71
N LEU A 7 3.61 9.12 -9.05
CA LEU A 7 3.44 10.12 -8.00
C LEU A 7 4.64 11.06 -7.96
N GLU A 8 4.34 12.34 -7.77
CA GLU A 8 5.32 13.40 -7.53
C GLU A 8 4.90 14.18 -6.28
N ALA A 9 5.82 14.31 -5.31
CA ALA A 9 5.68 15.25 -4.20
C ALA A 9 6.85 16.24 -4.27
N SER A 10 6.56 17.51 -4.13
CA SER A 10 7.56 18.58 -4.21
C SER A 10 7.46 19.54 -3.03
N ASN A 11 8.62 19.87 -2.43
CA ASN A 11 8.76 20.76 -1.27
C ASN A 11 7.81 20.37 -0.10
N LEU A 12 7.60 19.08 0.08
CA LEU A 12 6.64 18.55 1.05
C LEU A 12 7.12 18.78 2.48
N SER A 13 6.33 19.50 3.27
CA SER A 13 6.54 19.62 4.72
C SER A 13 5.25 19.27 5.46
N VAL A 14 5.38 18.51 6.55
CA VAL A 14 4.25 18.02 7.35
C VAL A 14 4.58 18.15 8.83
N THR A 15 3.62 18.67 9.61
CA THR A 15 3.70 18.72 11.07
C THR A 15 2.69 17.78 11.72
N ARG A 16 3.05 17.22 12.88
CA ARG A 16 2.17 16.51 13.80
C ARG A 16 2.13 17.28 15.12
N GLY A 17 1.02 17.96 15.38
CA GLY A 17 0.95 18.91 16.49
C GLY A 17 1.93 20.05 16.30
N ALA A 18 2.85 20.25 17.24
CA ALA A 18 3.89 21.29 17.18
C ALA A 18 5.22 20.81 16.55
N GLN A 19 5.34 19.54 16.20
CA GLN A 19 6.58 18.96 15.69
C GLN A 19 6.57 18.90 14.16
N ILE A 20 7.64 19.40 13.51
CA ILE A 20 7.90 19.17 12.10
C ILE A 20 8.39 17.73 11.96
N VAL A 21 7.69 16.92 11.16
CA VAL A 21 8.00 15.51 10.92
C VAL A 21 8.64 15.31 9.57
N LEU A 22 8.19 16.05 8.56
CA LEU A 22 8.77 16.06 7.21
C LEU A 22 9.09 17.50 6.85
N GLU A 23 10.27 17.74 6.25
CA GLU A 23 10.72 19.07 5.90
C GLU A 23 11.35 19.09 4.50
N ASN A 24 10.77 19.89 3.59
CA ASN A 24 11.25 20.14 2.23
C ASN A 24 11.61 18.86 1.44
N LEU A 25 10.76 17.83 1.53
CA LEU A 25 10.98 16.56 0.88
C LEU A 25 10.49 16.60 -0.58
N ASP A 26 11.36 16.21 -1.49
CA ASP A 26 11.01 15.90 -2.88
C ASP A 26 11.05 14.40 -3.09
N ILE A 27 10.00 13.84 -3.70
CA ILE A 27 9.91 12.40 -3.97
C ILE A 27 9.24 12.20 -5.32
N GLN A 28 9.77 11.27 -6.11
CA GLN A 28 9.15 10.78 -7.33
C GLN A 28 9.08 9.26 -7.28
N ILE A 29 7.92 8.71 -7.61
CA ILE A 29 7.65 7.28 -7.66
C ILE A 29 7.24 6.95 -9.09
N ASN A 30 7.97 6.03 -9.72
CA ASN A 30 7.75 5.62 -11.09
C ASN A 30 7.20 4.21 -11.17
N GLU A 31 6.71 3.82 -12.33
CA GLU A 31 6.30 2.45 -12.63
C GLU A 31 7.43 1.46 -12.32
N GLY A 32 7.09 0.39 -11.61
CA GLY A 32 8.01 -0.67 -11.23
C GLY A 32 9.01 -0.32 -10.13
N ASP A 33 8.88 0.85 -9.49
CA ASP A 33 9.76 1.21 -8.37
C ASP A 33 9.40 0.39 -7.10
N ILE A 34 10.43 -0.04 -6.36
CA ILE A 34 10.30 -0.51 -4.98
C ILE A 34 11.02 0.50 -4.10
N VAL A 35 10.24 1.31 -3.38
CA VAL A 35 10.74 2.36 -2.49
C VAL A 35 10.65 1.89 -1.05
N CYS A 36 11.78 1.83 -0.35
CA CYS A 36 11.82 1.48 1.06
C CYS A 36 12.08 2.69 1.93
N LEU A 37 11.17 2.91 2.87
CA LEU A 37 11.31 3.93 3.90
C LEU A 37 11.95 3.30 5.13
N THR A 38 13.21 3.65 5.39
CA THR A 38 13.97 3.15 6.53
C THR A 38 14.14 4.22 7.59
N GLY A 39 14.34 3.82 8.84
CA GLY A 39 14.56 4.73 9.96
C GLY A 39 13.93 4.23 11.26
N GLU A 40 14.31 4.85 12.36
CA GLU A 40 13.79 4.51 13.70
C GLU A 40 12.26 4.70 13.81
N ASN A 41 11.67 4.08 14.85
CA ASN A 41 10.27 4.32 15.17
C ASN A 41 10.05 5.80 15.48
N GLY A 42 9.01 6.39 14.90
CA GLY A 42 8.73 7.82 15.03
C GLY A 42 9.48 8.73 14.05
N SER A 43 10.31 8.21 13.13
CA SER A 43 11.02 9.01 12.12
C SER A 43 10.13 9.63 11.04
N GLY A 44 8.83 9.31 11.00
CA GLY A 44 7.88 9.91 10.05
C GLY A 44 7.49 9.02 8.87
N LYS A 45 7.89 7.75 8.81
CA LYS A 45 7.56 6.82 7.71
C LYS A 45 6.06 6.72 7.46
N THR A 46 5.28 6.39 8.49
CA THR A 46 3.81 6.36 8.43
C THR A 46 3.23 7.73 8.04
N THR A 47 3.79 8.82 8.58
CA THR A 47 3.37 10.19 8.25
C THR A 47 3.58 10.50 6.78
N LEU A 48 4.68 10.05 6.19
CA LEU A 48 4.93 10.19 4.76
C LEU A 48 3.90 9.42 3.95
N ILE A 49 3.68 8.13 4.24
CA ILE A 49 2.66 7.30 3.57
C ILE A 49 1.29 7.98 3.65
N GLU A 50 0.83 8.36 4.84
CA GLU A 50 -0.47 9.01 5.05
C GLU A 50 -0.61 10.35 4.33
N SER A 51 0.50 11.08 4.17
CA SER A 51 0.51 12.34 3.39
C SER A 51 0.39 12.06 1.90
N LEU A 52 1.19 11.12 1.37
CA LEU A 52 1.21 10.76 -0.06
C LEU A 52 -0.16 10.27 -0.55
N ILE A 53 -0.89 9.50 0.26
CA ILE A 53 -2.25 9.04 -0.05
C ILE A 53 -3.33 10.08 0.28
N GLY A 54 -2.94 11.25 0.79
CA GLY A 54 -3.85 12.37 1.03
C GLY A 54 -4.73 12.25 2.28
N ILE A 55 -4.41 11.38 3.23
CA ILE A 55 -5.10 11.32 4.54
C ILE A 55 -4.73 12.55 5.37
N LEU A 56 -3.43 12.85 5.46
CA LEU A 56 -2.95 13.98 6.23
C LEU A 56 -2.93 15.29 5.43
N PRO A 57 -3.20 16.43 6.10
CA PRO A 57 -2.92 17.74 5.52
C PRO A 57 -1.39 17.96 5.45
N ILE A 58 -0.97 18.81 4.52
CA ILE A 58 0.42 19.24 4.38
C ILE A 58 0.56 20.72 4.74
N ASN A 59 1.73 21.13 5.22
CA ASN A 59 2.01 22.52 5.55
C ASN A 59 2.57 23.32 4.38
N SER A 60 3.37 22.65 3.54
CA SER A 60 3.90 23.24 2.30
C SER A 60 4.08 22.19 1.22
N GLY A 61 4.27 22.66 -0.01
CA GLY A 61 4.50 21.80 -1.16
C GLY A 61 3.23 21.33 -1.84
N GLN A 62 3.35 20.24 -2.59
CA GLN A 62 2.29 19.66 -3.40
C GLN A 62 2.49 18.16 -3.55
N ILE A 63 1.39 17.41 -3.60
CA ILE A 63 1.36 15.98 -3.92
C ILE A 63 0.47 15.80 -5.15
N LYS A 64 1.06 15.30 -6.23
CA LYS A 64 0.42 15.04 -7.52
C LYS A 64 0.51 13.56 -7.85
N TRP A 65 -0.62 12.98 -8.16
CA TRP A 65 -0.72 11.62 -8.67
C TRP A 65 -0.88 11.64 -10.20
N LEU A 66 -0.28 10.67 -10.86
CA LEU A 66 -0.32 10.48 -12.30
C LEU A 66 -0.84 9.07 -12.61
N SER A 67 -1.45 8.91 -13.77
CA SER A 67 -1.85 7.59 -14.27
C SER A 67 -1.23 7.36 -15.65
N GLY A 68 -1.06 6.09 -16.01
CA GLY A 68 -0.42 5.68 -17.26
C GLY A 68 -1.09 6.20 -18.54
N ASP A 69 -2.36 6.68 -18.46
CA ASP A 69 -3.10 7.30 -19.55
C ASP A 69 -2.85 8.81 -19.69
N GLY A 70 -1.93 9.38 -18.90
CA GLY A 70 -1.57 10.80 -18.92
C GLY A 70 -2.45 11.70 -18.05
N ASN A 71 -3.46 11.16 -17.36
CA ASN A 71 -4.24 11.93 -16.39
C ASN A 71 -3.42 12.24 -15.14
N SER A 72 -3.73 13.36 -14.47
CA SER A 72 -3.11 13.71 -13.20
C SER A 72 -4.07 14.40 -12.26
N VAL A 73 -3.84 14.27 -10.96
CA VAL A 73 -4.62 14.90 -9.91
C VAL A 73 -3.72 15.44 -8.80
N ILE A 74 -3.92 16.70 -8.40
CA ILE A 74 -3.29 17.26 -7.21
C ILE A 74 -4.13 16.79 -6.02
N VAL A 75 -3.57 15.88 -5.23
CA VAL A 75 -4.25 15.28 -4.07
C VAL A 75 -4.20 16.21 -2.87
N ARG A 76 -3.05 16.88 -2.68
CA ARG A 76 -2.81 17.87 -1.64
C ARG A 76 -1.93 18.99 -2.17
N ASP A 77 -2.17 20.22 -1.72
CA ASP A 77 -1.26 21.35 -1.84
C ASP A 77 -1.36 22.27 -0.61
N HIS A 78 -0.47 23.24 -0.51
CA HIS A 78 -0.44 24.24 0.56
C HIS A 78 -1.62 25.25 0.49
N LEU A 79 -2.36 25.27 -0.62
CA LEU A 79 -3.55 26.12 -0.80
C LEU A 79 -4.83 25.42 -0.32
N GLY A 80 -4.73 24.21 0.19
CA GLY A 80 -5.83 23.44 0.76
C GLY A 80 -6.55 22.51 -0.20
N ALA A 81 -5.94 22.17 -1.35
CA ALA A 81 -6.50 21.14 -2.22
C ALA A 81 -6.71 19.83 -1.46
N ARG A 82 -7.87 19.23 -1.66
CA ARG A 82 -8.23 17.92 -1.08
C ARG A 82 -8.99 17.12 -2.13
N ARG A 83 -8.28 16.31 -2.88
CA ARG A 83 -8.87 15.43 -3.90
C ARG A 83 -8.49 13.98 -3.63
N LYS A 84 -9.32 13.06 -4.12
CA LYS A 84 -9.03 11.63 -4.05
C LYS A 84 -7.88 11.30 -5.00
N PRO A 85 -6.90 10.48 -4.56
CA PRO A 85 -5.91 9.89 -5.44
C PRO A 85 -6.55 8.91 -6.41
N PHE A 86 -5.79 8.46 -7.41
CA PHE A 86 -6.16 7.28 -8.19
C PHE A 86 -6.22 6.04 -7.28
N PRO A 87 -6.92 4.96 -7.69
CA PRO A 87 -6.96 3.73 -6.92
C PRO A 87 -5.57 3.18 -6.59
N PHE A 88 -5.36 2.77 -5.35
CA PHE A 88 -4.09 2.28 -4.84
C PHE A 88 -4.31 1.13 -3.84
N GLY A 89 -3.27 0.37 -3.55
CA GLY A 89 -3.25 -0.61 -2.49
C GLY A 89 -2.74 -0.01 -1.19
N LEU A 90 -3.26 -0.46 -0.04
CA LEU A 90 -2.85 0.04 1.27
C LEU A 90 -2.92 -1.05 2.33
N THR A 91 -1.80 -1.26 3.01
CA THR A 91 -1.72 -2.02 4.27
C THR A 91 -1.17 -1.10 5.34
N LEU A 92 -1.92 -0.92 6.42
CA LEU A 92 -1.49 -0.13 7.58
C LEU A 92 -0.78 -1.03 8.62
N GLN A 93 0.00 -0.43 9.50
CA GLN A 93 0.63 -1.12 10.63
C GLN A 93 -0.42 -1.73 11.57
N SER A 94 -1.48 -1.00 11.90
CA SER A 94 -2.70 -1.58 12.49
C SER A 94 -3.51 -2.22 11.36
N ASP A 95 -3.92 -3.47 11.51
CA ASP A 95 -4.56 -4.25 10.44
C ASP A 95 -5.66 -3.53 9.64
N GLY A 96 -6.27 -2.49 10.20
CA GLY A 96 -7.27 -1.65 9.52
C GLY A 96 -8.49 -2.41 9.01
N ILE A 97 -8.77 -3.59 9.59
CA ILE A 97 -9.79 -4.52 9.14
C ILE A 97 -10.97 -4.52 10.12
N CYS A 98 -12.19 -4.44 9.60
CA CYS A 98 -13.40 -4.59 10.40
C CYS A 98 -13.58 -6.05 10.83
N GLY A 99 -13.78 -6.30 12.13
CA GLY A 99 -13.92 -7.65 12.67
C GLY A 99 -15.23 -8.36 12.32
N GLU A 100 -16.25 -7.63 11.92
CA GLU A 100 -17.60 -8.16 11.67
C GLU A 100 -17.80 -8.75 10.27
N GLU A 101 -16.98 -8.34 9.30
CA GLU A 101 -17.00 -8.86 7.94
C GLU A 101 -16.40 -10.27 7.86
N LYS A 102 -16.79 -11.04 6.84
CA LYS A 102 -16.17 -12.32 6.53
C LYS A 102 -14.85 -12.12 5.82
N VAL A 103 -13.97 -13.12 5.88
CA VAL A 103 -12.66 -13.12 5.19
C VAL A 103 -12.83 -12.87 3.69
N ILE A 104 -13.74 -13.57 3.03
CA ILE A 104 -14.03 -13.40 1.61
C ILE A 104 -14.59 -12.00 1.30
N GLU A 105 -15.50 -11.51 2.13
CA GLU A 105 -16.12 -10.18 1.97
C GLU A 105 -15.08 -9.07 2.09
N ARG A 106 -14.08 -9.23 2.96
CA ARG A 106 -12.97 -8.28 3.11
C ARG A 106 -12.17 -8.13 1.83
N LEU A 107 -11.77 -9.25 1.20
CA LEU A 107 -11.01 -9.23 -0.04
C LEU A 107 -11.86 -8.66 -1.19
N GLU A 108 -13.12 -9.08 -1.30
CA GLU A 108 -14.07 -8.52 -2.27
C GLU A 108 -14.23 -7.00 -2.12
N ALA A 109 -14.36 -6.51 -0.88
CA ALA A 109 -14.52 -5.08 -0.62
C ALA A 109 -13.28 -4.30 -1.07
N ALA A 110 -12.07 -4.80 -0.78
CA ALA A 110 -10.83 -4.17 -1.22
C ALA A 110 -10.74 -4.06 -2.75
N LEU A 111 -11.14 -5.09 -3.46
CA LEU A 111 -11.18 -5.12 -4.93
C LEU A 111 -12.24 -4.15 -5.48
N LYS A 112 -13.47 -4.21 -4.96
CA LYS A 112 -14.61 -3.38 -5.42
C LYS A 112 -14.37 -1.88 -5.21
N VAL A 113 -13.76 -1.48 -4.09
CA VAL A 113 -13.42 -0.08 -3.82
C VAL A 113 -12.44 0.48 -4.85
N THR A 114 -11.60 -0.37 -5.41
CA THR A 114 -10.64 0.00 -6.45
C THR A 114 -11.13 -0.23 -7.87
N GLY A 115 -12.41 -0.56 -8.03
CA GLY A 115 -13.08 -0.71 -9.32
C GLY A 115 -12.91 -2.09 -9.98
N LEU A 116 -12.42 -3.09 -9.22
CA LEU A 116 -12.20 -4.45 -9.70
C LEU A 116 -13.35 -5.37 -9.30
N ASN A 117 -13.75 -6.24 -10.23
CA ASN A 117 -14.73 -7.31 -9.98
C ASN A 117 -14.10 -8.64 -10.44
N LEU A 118 -13.58 -9.40 -9.48
CA LEU A 118 -13.08 -10.73 -9.74
C LEU A 118 -14.19 -11.78 -9.55
N SER A 119 -14.04 -12.91 -10.24
CA SER A 119 -14.88 -14.07 -10.00
C SER A 119 -14.61 -14.68 -8.62
N GLN A 120 -15.58 -15.43 -8.10
CA GLN A 120 -15.42 -16.12 -6.82
C GLN A 120 -14.23 -17.10 -6.86
N SER A 121 -13.96 -17.72 -7.99
CA SER A 121 -12.81 -18.64 -8.16
C SER A 121 -11.47 -17.92 -8.04
N GLU A 122 -11.32 -16.72 -8.59
CA GLU A 122 -10.10 -15.92 -8.48
C GLU A 122 -9.87 -15.44 -7.04
N ILE A 123 -10.94 -15.00 -6.37
CA ILE A 123 -10.90 -14.60 -4.96
C ILE A 123 -10.47 -15.78 -4.08
N MET A 124 -11.09 -16.96 -4.29
CA MET A 124 -10.75 -18.18 -3.54
C MET A 124 -9.33 -18.63 -3.81
N SER A 125 -8.82 -18.51 -5.03
CA SER A 125 -7.43 -18.84 -5.38
C SER A 125 -6.45 -17.91 -4.63
N SER A 126 -6.73 -16.63 -4.58
CA SER A 126 -5.91 -15.68 -3.81
C SER A 126 -5.92 -15.96 -2.32
N LEU A 127 -7.09 -16.31 -1.76
CA LEU A 127 -7.19 -16.72 -0.36
C LEU A 127 -6.43 -18.01 -0.09
N ASP A 128 -6.43 -18.97 -1.03
CA ASP A 128 -5.75 -20.26 -0.88
C ASP A 128 -4.23 -20.08 -0.85
N GLU A 129 -3.69 -19.25 -1.74
CA GLU A 129 -2.28 -18.91 -1.77
C GLU A 129 -1.77 -18.35 -0.44
N TRP A 130 -2.59 -17.53 0.24
CA TRP A 130 -2.28 -16.98 1.56
C TRP A 130 -2.72 -17.87 2.73
N GLY A 131 -3.17 -19.10 2.44
CA GLY A 131 -3.61 -20.08 3.44
C GLY A 131 -4.87 -19.65 4.21
N LEU A 132 -5.76 -18.89 3.56
CA LEU A 132 -6.99 -18.33 4.14
C LEU A 132 -8.27 -18.96 3.59
N SER A 133 -8.20 -19.79 2.53
CA SER A 133 -9.37 -20.34 1.84
C SER A 133 -10.28 -21.15 2.76
N HIS A 134 -9.70 -21.94 3.67
CA HIS A 134 -10.44 -22.77 4.64
C HIS A 134 -11.16 -21.94 5.72
N ARG A 135 -10.90 -20.65 5.79
CA ARG A 135 -11.51 -19.69 6.73
C ARG A 135 -12.32 -18.60 6.01
N SER A 136 -12.59 -18.77 4.71
CA SER A 136 -13.23 -17.75 3.86
C SER A 136 -14.57 -17.25 4.40
N GLU A 137 -15.36 -18.13 5.01
CA GLU A 137 -16.68 -17.83 5.59
C GLU A 137 -16.64 -17.38 7.05
N ASP A 138 -15.47 -17.45 7.69
CA ASP A 138 -15.32 -17.03 9.08
C ASP A 138 -15.31 -15.50 9.17
N ARG A 139 -15.73 -14.98 10.33
CA ARG A 139 -15.57 -13.55 10.61
C ARG A 139 -14.11 -13.22 10.87
N VAL A 140 -13.67 -12.06 10.43
CA VAL A 140 -12.30 -11.58 10.65
C VAL A 140 -11.93 -11.55 12.13
N SER A 141 -12.89 -11.24 13.02
CA SER A 141 -12.70 -11.26 14.49
C SER A 141 -12.34 -12.64 15.03
N GLN A 142 -12.67 -13.73 14.33
CA GLN A 142 -12.37 -15.12 14.73
C GLN A 142 -10.98 -15.59 14.28
N LEU A 143 -10.29 -14.81 13.45
CA LEU A 143 -8.94 -15.13 13.00
C LEU A 143 -7.90 -14.87 14.10
N SER A 144 -6.83 -15.67 14.10
CA SER A 144 -5.63 -15.33 14.87
C SER A 144 -4.99 -14.02 14.36
N ALA A 145 -4.15 -13.39 15.17
CA ALA A 145 -3.45 -12.16 14.76
C ALA A 145 -2.67 -12.37 13.45
N GLY A 146 -1.95 -13.51 13.31
CA GLY A 146 -1.20 -13.83 12.09
C GLY A 146 -2.10 -14.00 10.86
N LEU A 147 -3.25 -14.67 10.99
CA LEU A 147 -4.19 -14.81 9.86
C LEU A 147 -4.84 -13.48 9.49
N ARG A 148 -5.16 -12.64 10.48
CA ARG A 148 -5.63 -11.26 10.20
C ARG A 148 -4.58 -10.44 9.46
N ARG A 149 -3.31 -10.56 9.88
CA ARG A 149 -2.22 -9.86 9.20
C ARG A 149 -2.06 -10.31 7.75
N ARG A 150 -2.12 -11.62 7.49
CA ARG A 150 -2.13 -12.18 6.12
C ARG A 150 -3.27 -11.58 5.28
N LEU A 151 -4.49 -11.55 5.83
CA LEU A 151 -5.65 -10.98 5.15
C LEU A 151 -5.49 -9.48 4.89
N SER A 152 -4.91 -8.73 5.83
CA SER A 152 -4.64 -7.31 5.67
C SER A 152 -3.66 -7.04 4.53
N VAL A 153 -2.55 -7.79 4.49
CA VAL A 153 -1.53 -7.67 3.44
C VAL A 153 -2.12 -8.07 2.07
N LEU A 154 -2.78 -9.21 1.98
CA LEU A 154 -3.46 -9.67 0.77
C LEU A 154 -4.44 -8.62 0.25
N SER A 155 -5.31 -8.09 1.12
CA SER A 155 -6.31 -7.08 0.75
C SER A 155 -5.68 -5.76 0.28
N GLY A 156 -4.49 -5.43 0.80
CA GLY A 156 -3.75 -4.24 0.38
C GLY A 156 -3.05 -4.39 -0.95
N MET A 157 -2.58 -5.58 -1.30
CA MET A 157 -1.80 -5.84 -2.52
C MET A 157 -2.65 -6.29 -3.71
N ALA A 158 -3.67 -7.10 -3.49
CA ALA A 158 -4.52 -7.67 -4.54
C ALA A 158 -5.09 -6.63 -5.54
N PRO A 159 -5.54 -5.43 -5.12
CA PRO A 159 -6.03 -4.43 -6.06
C PRO A 159 -5.02 -4.00 -7.13
N ALA A 160 -3.73 -4.10 -6.87
CA ALA A 160 -2.70 -3.76 -7.85
C ALA A 160 -2.34 -4.97 -8.73
N LEU A 161 -2.33 -6.18 -8.16
CA LEU A 161 -2.03 -7.40 -8.92
C LEU A 161 -3.06 -7.70 -10.01
N PHE A 162 -4.33 -7.44 -9.73
CA PHE A 162 -5.42 -7.73 -10.67
C PHE A 162 -5.82 -6.54 -11.55
N CYS A 163 -5.02 -5.48 -11.58
CA CYS A 163 -5.26 -4.32 -12.43
C CYS A 163 -4.33 -4.31 -13.64
N GLU A 164 -4.89 -4.01 -14.81
CA GLU A 164 -4.11 -3.86 -16.05
C GLU A 164 -3.27 -2.57 -16.09
N THR A 165 -3.67 -1.56 -15.34
CA THR A 165 -2.94 -0.29 -15.27
C THR A 165 -2.06 -0.23 -14.04
N PRO A 166 -0.81 0.26 -14.15
CA PRO A 166 0.08 0.39 -13.02
C PRO A 166 -0.53 1.19 -11.85
N ARG A 167 -0.36 0.69 -10.64
CA ARG A 167 -0.83 1.29 -9.39
C ARG A 167 0.31 1.42 -8.39
N ILE A 168 0.09 2.21 -7.35
CA ILE A 168 0.98 2.27 -6.20
C ILE A 168 0.39 1.43 -5.07
N VAL A 169 1.22 0.63 -4.42
CA VAL A 169 0.88 -0.11 -3.20
C VAL A 169 1.70 0.46 -2.05
N PHE A 170 1.03 0.90 -0.99
CA PHE A 170 1.65 1.39 0.24
C PHE A 170 1.53 0.33 1.33
N LEU A 171 2.68 -0.04 1.91
CA LEU A 171 2.79 -1.09 2.92
C LEU A 171 3.50 -0.52 4.16
N ASP A 172 2.78 -0.41 5.28
CA ASP A 172 3.36 0.02 6.55
C ASP A 172 3.60 -1.19 7.45
N GLU A 173 4.89 -1.53 7.66
CA GLU A 173 5.40 -2.71 8.39
C GLU A 173 4.71 -4.03 7.97
N PRO A 174 4.67 -4.36 6.66
CA PRO A 174 3.85 -5.48 6.14
C PRO A 174 4.27 -6.85 6.67
N SER A 175 5.53 -7.04 7.03
CA SER A 175 6.08 -8.31 7.51
C SER A 175 5.84 -8.55 9.02
N GLU A 176 5.42 -7.53 9.77
CA GLU A 176 5.16 -7.65 11.20
C GLU A 176 4.06 -8.69 11.48
N GLY A 177 4.34 -9.67 12.33
CA GLY A 177 3.40 -10.72 12.68
C GLY A 177 3.18 -11.82 11.63
N LEU A 178 3.91 -11.78 10.50
CA LEU A 178 3.93 -12.85 9.51
C LEU A 178 4.94 -13.94 9.87
N ASP A 179 4.59 -15.19 9.58
CA ASP A 179 5.53 -16.30 9.62
C ASP A 179 6.45 -16.33 8.37
N LEU A 180 7.46 -17.20 8.39
CA LEU A 180 8.46 -17.30 7.31
C LEU A 180 7.83 -17.58 5.94
N PHE A 181 6.82 -18.43 5.88
CA PHE A 181 6.11 -18.73 4.63
C PHE A 181 5.43 -17.48 4.08
N SER A 182 4.68 -16.77 4.92
CA SER A 182 3.96 -15.55 4.51
C SER A 182 4.91 -14.40 4.17
N LYS A 183 6.07 -14.32 4.81
CA LYS A 183 7.14 -13.37 4.43
C LYS A 183 7.72 -13.68 3.05
N SER A 184 7.97 -14.96 2.74
CA SER A 184 8.40 -15.36 1.40
C SER A 184 7.36 -15.02 0.33
N LEU A 185 6.08 -15.24 0.63
CA LEU A 185 4.98 -14.91 -0.26
C LEU A 185 4.85 -13.40 -0.47
N LEU A 186 4.92 -12.61 0.61
CA LEU A 186 4.96 -11.14 0.54
C LEU A 186 6.07 -10.67 -0.41
N LYS A 187 7.26 -11.24 -0.26
CA LYS A 187 8.43 -10.96 -1.11
C LYS A 187 8.13 -11.24 -2.58
N SER A 188 7.65 -12.43 -2.89
CA SER A 188 7.29 -12.84 -4.26
C SER A 188 6.26 -11.90 -4.87
N TRP A 189 5.25 -11.49 -4.11
CA TRP A 189 4.22 -10.57 -4.58
C TRP A 189 4.73 -9.14 -4.80
N ILE A 190 5.67 -8.66 -3.99
CA ILE A 190 6.33 -7.37 -4.21
C ILE A 190 7.13 -7.39 -5.52
N GLU A 191 7.88 -8.48 -5.76
CA GLU A 191 8.64 -8.67 -7.00
C GLU A 191 7.72 -8.72 -8.23
N GLU A 192 6.61 -9.45 -8.13
CA GLU A 192 5.61 -9.55 -9.19
C GLU A 192 4.93 -8.20 -9.48
N LEU A 193 4.53 -7.47 -8.44
CA LEU A 193 3.97 -6.13 -8.60
C LEU A 193 4.92 -5.22 -9.36
N SER A 194 6.19 -5.17 -8.96
CA SER A 194 7.20 -4.35 -9.62
C SER A 194 7.43 -4.79 -11.07
N ALA A 195 7.51 -6.11 -11.33
CA ALA A 195 7.68 -6.65 -12.68
C ALA A 195 6.50 -6.29 -13.61
N ASN A 196 5.30 -6.19 -13.07
CA ASN A 196 4.08 -5.79 -13.78
C ASN A 196 3.91 -4.26 -13.86
N GLY A 197 4.92 -3.47 -13.48
CA GLY A 197 4.90 -2.01 -13.57
C GLY A 197 4.26 -1.31 -12.37
N ASN A 198 3.74 -2.03 -11.38
CA ASN A 198 3.22 -1.41 -10.17
C ASN A 198 4.36 -0.89 -9.29
N ALA A 199 4.18 0.24 -8.63
CA ALA A 199 5.13 0.72 -7.64
C ALA A 199 4.77 0.22 -6.24
N VAL A 200 5.78 -0.13 -5.44
CA VAL A 200 5.60 -0.49 -4.03
C VAL A 200 6.37 0.50 -3.17
N VAL A 201 5.67 1.15 -2.24
CA VAL A 201 6.26 2.02 -1.22
C VAL A 201 6.04 1.34 0.12
N MET A 202 7.12 0.92 0.79
CA MET A 202 6.99 0.24 2.07
C MET A 202 7.83 0.89 3.15
N ALA A 203 7.27 0.96 4.35
CA ALA A 203 7.99 1.25 5.57
C ALA A 203 8.27 -0.08 6.27
N THR A 204 9.52 -0.41 6.49
CA THR A 204 9.91 -1.64 7.20
C THR A 204 11.29 -1.52 7.83
N HIS A 205 11.50 -2.29 8.89
CA HIS A 205 12.79 -2.52 9.51
C HIS A 205 13.25 -3.99 9.37
N ASP A 206 12.48 -4.82 8.63
CA ASP A 206 12.77 -6.24 8.40
C ASP A 206 13.88 -6.38 7.34
N GLU A 207 15.07 -6.82 7.76
CA GLU A 207 16.24 -6.97 6.88
C GLU A 207 16.01 -7.96 5.74
N ASP A 208 15.21 -9.00 5.96
CA ASP A 208 14.87 -9.98 4.92
C ASP A 208 14.05 -9.34 3.80
N VAL A 209 13.15 -8.43 4.15
CA VAL A 209 12.36 -7.67 3.18
C VAL A 209 13.20 -6.57 2.53
N LEU A 210 14.11 -5.94 3.29
CA LEU A 210 15.04 -4.94 2.75
C LEU A 210 16.02 -5.53 1.72
N SER A 211 16.37 -6.81 1.83
CA SER A 211 17.25 -7.49 0.85
C SER A 211 16.68 -7.60 -0.56
N LEU A 212 15.37 -7.28 -0.75
CA LEU A 212 14.70 -7.18 -2.05
C LEU A 212 15.13 -5.97 -2.87
N ILE A 213 15.65 -4.96 -2.20
CA ILE A 213 16.01 -3.72 -2.85
C ILE A 213 17.45 -3.87 -3.32
N HIS A 214 17.60 -4.39 -4.53
CA HIS A 214 18.85 -4.22 -5.25
C HIS A 214 18.88 -2.78 -5.78
N ILE A 215 19.56 -1.92 -5.02
CA ILE A 215 19.98 -0.60 -5.50
C ILE A 215 21.05 -0.78 -6.58
#